data_daed4e394f75a4b6d4f4c11264aa2902
#
_entry.id   daed4e394f75a4b6d4f4c11264aa2902
#
_cell.length_a   1.000
_cell.length_b   1.000
_cell.length_c   1.000
_cell.angle_alpha   90.00
_cell.angle_beta   90.00
_cell.angle_gamma   90.00
#
_symmetry.space_group_name_H-M   'P 1'
#
loop_
_entity.id
_entity.type
_entity.pdbx_description
1 polymer ?
#
loop_
_entity_poly.entity_id
_entity_poly.type
_entity_poly.pdbx_seq_one_letter_code
_entity_poly.pdbx_strand_id
1 'polypeptide(L)'
;MELLDNLALGFGVAFTFQNLIYCFIGCLLGTLIGILPGIGPVATIAMLLPATYALPPVAALIMLAGIYYGAQYGGSTTAILVNLPGESSSVVTVIDGYQMARKGRAGPALAAAGIGSFFAGCVGTVILAAFAPPLTEVAFKFGPAEYFSLMTLGLIGAVVLASGSLLKAIAMIVLGLLLGMVGTDVNSGVARYSFDIPELTDGIDFVVIAMGVFGYGEIIANLSKPEDEREVFTAKVTGLMPTAEDFKHMIPAMIRGTALGSALGILPGGGAMLSAFAAYTIEKKTKLRPGEVPFGQGNIRGVCSPESANNAGSQTSFIPLLTLGIPPNAVMALMVGAMTIHNIQPGPQVMTSNPELFWGLIASMWLGNLMLIILNLPLIGIWIKLLTVPYRWLFPAIVLFCAIGVYGTKNSEFDVWMVGIFGFVGYVFHKLGTEPAPLLLGFILGPMMEENLRRALLLSRGDWSVFVTRPISAGFLIAAVLLLIIVLLPAVKNRREEAFVED
;
A
#
# COMPACT_ATOMS: atom_id res chain seq x y z
N MET A 1 17.00 14.56 -22.84
CA MET A 1 16.20 15.79 -22.89
C MET A 1 14.75 15.50 -22.51
N GLU A 2 14.14 14.54 -23.12
CA GLU A 2 12.70 14.20 -22.86
C GLU A 2 12.33 13.93 -21.38
N LEU A 3 13.17 13.22 -20.62
CA LEU A 3 12.92 12.98 -19.19
C LEU A 3 12.98 14.28 -18.36
N LEU A 4 13.91 15.17 -18.66
CA LEU A 4 14.03 16.44 -17.94
C LEU A 4 12.88 17.38 -18.26
N ASP A 5 12.41 17.40 -19.52
CA ASP A 5 11.27 18.19 -19.95
C ASP A 5 9.99 17.68 -19.28
N ASN A 6 9.82 16.36 -19.20
CA ASN A 6 8.71 15.70 -18.50
C ASN A 6 8.73 15.96 -16.99
N LEU A 7 9.90 15.93 -16.37
CA LEU A 7 10.04 16.30 -14.95
C LEU A 7 9.74 17.78 -14.73
N ALA A 8 10.16 18.67 -15.63
CA ALA A 8 9.82 20.09 -15.55
C ALA A 8 8.31 20.32 -15.64
N LEU A 9 7.61 19.61 -16.54
CA LEU A 9 6.15 19.58 -16.59
C LEU A 9 5.58 19.12 -15.25
N GLY A 10 6.06 17.98 -14.74
CA GLY A 10 5.60 17.41 -13.48
C GLY A 10 5.76 18.36 -12.29
N PHE A 11 6.92 18.98 -12.16
CA PHE A 11 7.15 20.00 -11.13
C PHE A 11 6.29 21.24 -11.33
N GLY A 12 6.06 21.69 -12.57
CA GLY A 12 5.13 22.79 -12.87
C GLY A 12 3.73 22.50 -12.37
N VAL A 13 3.24 21.27 -12.54
CA VAL A 13 1.94 20.82 -12.03
C VAL A 13 1.96 20.67 -10.51
N ALA A 14 2.97 20.02 -9.94
CA ALA A 14 3.04 19.74 -8.50
C ALA A 14 3.20 21.03 -7.66
N PHE A 15 3.87 22.06 -8.18
CA PHE A 15 4.05 23.35 -7.53
C PHE A 15 2.83 24.29 -7.63
N THR A 16 1.77 23.91 -8.33
CA THR A 16 0.54 24.70 -8.27
C THR A 16 0.03 24.79 -6.83
N PHE A 17 -0.49 25.95 -6.44
CA PHE A 17 -0.96 26.17 -5.06
C PHE A 17 -1.97 25.12 -4.61
N GLN A 18 -2.88 24.75 -5.50
CA GLN A 18 -3.88 23.71 -5.24
C GLN A 18 -3.23 22.35 -4.94
N ASN A 19 -2.32 21.90 -5.80
CA ASN A 19 -1.67 20.59 -5.63
C ASN A 19 -0.75 20.56 -4.41
N LEU A 20 -0.07 21.68 -4.08
CA LEU A 20 0.70 21.81 -2.84
C LEU A 20 -0.17 21.67 -1.60
N ILE A 21 -1.35 22.30 -1.58
CA ILE A 21 -2.30 22.19 -0.46
C ILE A 21 -2.76 20.73 -0.31
N TYR A 22 -3.19 20.08 -1.39
CA TYR A 22 -3.67 18.69 -1.30
C TYR A 22 -2.54 17.69 -0.99
N CYS A 23 -1.32 17.93 -1.47
CA CYS A 23 -0.13 17.18 -1.05
C CYS A 23 0.08 17.32 0.48
N PHE A 24 0.05 18.55 0.98
CA PHE A 24 0.21 18.82 2.41
C PHE A 24 -0.92 18.18 3.24
N ILE A 25 -2.18 18.31 2.82
CA ILE A 25 -3.32 17.68 3.50
C ILE A 25 -3.14 16.16 3.50
N GLY A 26 -2.76 15.56 2.38
CA GLY A 26 -2.49 14.12 2.28
C GLY A 26 -1.39 13.68 3.25
N CYS A 27 -0.25 14.35 3.25
CA CYS A 27 0.86 14.06 4.16
C CYS A 27 0.47 14.22 5.63
N LEU A 28 -0.29 15.27 5.96
CA LEU A 28 -0.75 15.55 7.31
C LEU A 28 -1.74 14.47 7.79
N LEU A 29 -2.76 14.17 6.99
CA LEU A 29 -3.75 13.14 7.30
C LEU A 29 -3.10 11.75 7.37
N GLY A 30 -2.21 11.43 6.44
CA GLY A 30 -1.46 10.19 6.47
C GLY A 30 -0.64 10.04 7.76
N THR A 31 0.14 11.07 8.12
CA THR A 31 0.92 11.07 9.38
C THR A 31 0.01 10.92 10.59
N LEU A 32 -1.08 11.69 10.65
CA LEU A 32 -2.05 11.66 11.76
C LEU A 32 -2.63 10.25 11.95
N ILE A 33 -3.07 9.63 10.88
CA ILE A 33 -3.69 8.29 10.93
C ILE A 33 -2.63 7.20 11.17
N GLY A 34 -1.45 7.32 10.58
CA GLY A 34 -0.35 6.38 10.83
C GLY A 34 0.09 6.36 12.30
N ILE A 35 -0.05 7.48 13.01
CA ILE A 35 0.21 7.56 14.45
C ILE A 35 -0.90 6.89 15.27
N LEU A 36 -2.11 6.80 14.76
CA LEU A 36 -3.21 6.14 15.46
C LEU A 36 -3.12 4.62 15.25
N PRO A 37 -2.78 3.81 16.27
CA PRO A 37 -2.61 2.38 16.10
C PRO A 37 -3.89 1.72 15.60
N GLY A 38 -3.76 0.87 14.60
CA GLY A 38 -4.85 0.07 14.06
C GLY A 38 -5.67 0.75 12.96
N ILE A 39 -5.29 1.93 12.46
CA ILE A 39 -5.88 2.53 11.27
C ILE A 39 -4.77 2.70 10.24
N GLY A 40 -4.57 1.72 9.39
CA GLY A 40 -3.51 1.74 8.38
C GLY A 40 -3.84 2.64 7.18
N PRO A 41 -2.89 2.80 6.22
CA PRO A 41 -3.09 3.61 5.02
C PRO A 41 -4.23 3.10 4.14
N VAL A 42 -4.46 1.80 4.09
CA VAL A 42 -5.54 1.19 3.31
C VAL A 42 -6.90 1.67 3.81
N ALA A 43 -7.16 1.55 5.12
CA ALA A 43 -8.41 2.02 5.71
C ALA A 43 -8.61 3.53 5.49
N THR A 44 -7.55 4.30 5.69
CA THR A 44 -7.60 5.76 5.53
C THR A 44 -7.92 6.19 4.11
N ILE A 45 -7.23 5.62 3.13
CA ILE A 45 -7.48 5.92 1.72
C ILE A 45 -8.89 5.48 1.34
N ALA A 46 -9.31 4.27 1.75
CA ALA A 46 -10.66 3.78 1.51
C ALA A 46 -11.73 4.76 2.06
N MET A 47 -11.57 5.23 3.31
CA MET A 47 -12.50 6.17 3.94
C MET A 47 -12.53 7.56 3.28
N LEU A 48 -11.41 8.01 2.74
CA LEU A 48 -11.30 9.32 2.09
C LEU A 48 -11.55 9.29 0.58
N LEU A 49 -11.63 8.09 -0.01
CA LEU A 49 -11.84 7.93 -1.44
C LEU A 49 -13.07 8.68 -1.97
N PRO A 50 -14.26 8.64 -1.30
CA PRO A 50 -15.41 9.43 -1.74
C PRO A 50 -15.17 10.94 -1.75
N ALA A 51 -14.40 11.45 -0.79
CA ALA A 51 -14.09 12.88 -0.71
C ALA A 51 -13.23 13.33 -1.90
N THR A 52 -12.48 12.44 -2.53
CA THR A 52 -11.67 12.77 -3.70
C THR A 52 -12.48 13.00 -4.97
N TYR A 53 -13.73 12.53 -5.03
CA TYR A 53 -14.61 12.71 -6.18
C TYR A 53 -14.84 14.18 -6.56
N ALA A 54 -14.90 15.05 -5.57
CA ALA A 54 -15.07 16.49 -5.77
C ALA A 54 -13.77 17.22 -6.16
N LEU A 55 -12.62 16.54 -6.19
CA LEU A 55 -11.32 17.13 -6.46
C LEU A 55 -10.90 16.95 -7.93
N PRO A 56 -10.06 17.85 -8.47
CA PRO A 56 -9.39 17.56 -9.74
C PRO A 56 -8.57 16.27 -9.65
N PRO A 57 -8.55 15.46 -10.72
CA PRO A 57 -7.92 14.13 -10.68
C PRO A 57 -6.46 14.12 -10.19
N VAL A 58 -5.66 15.08 -10.64
CA VAL A 58 -4.25 15.22 -10.22
C VAL A 58 -4.14 15.48 -8.72
N ALA A 59 -4.94 16.43 -8.21
CA ALA A 59 -4.95 16.80 -6.81
C ALA A 59 -5.44 15.63 -5.91
N ALA A 60 -6.44 14.90 -6.37
CA ALA A 60 -6.95 13.70 -5.69
C ALA A 60 -5.86 12.64 -5.53
N LEU A 61 -5.18 12.29 -6.62
CA LEU A 61 -4.12 11.26 -6.58
C LEU A 61 -2.90 11.72 -5.77
N ILE A 62 -2.52 12.99 -5.87
CA ILE A 62 -1.44 13.58 -5.05
C ILE A 62 -1.79 13.48 -3.56
N MET A 63 -3.04 13.80 -3.19
CA MET A 63 -3.49 13.71 -1.80
C MET A 63 -3.47 12.26 -1.29
N LEU A 64 -4.02 11.32 -2.05
CA LEU A 64 -4.05 9.91 -1.67
C LEU A 64 -2.64 9.30 -1.57
N ALA A 65 -1.75 9.66 -2.50
CA ALA A 65 -0.35 9.26 -2.42
C ALA A 65 0.32 9.82 -1.16
N GLY A 66 0.07 11.10 -0.83
CA GLY A 66 0.53 11.74 0.40
C GLY A 66 0.05 11.01 1.66
N ILE A 67 -1.21 10.52 1.67
CA ILE A 67 -1.73 9.69 2.75
C ILE A 67 -0.94 8.39 2.88
N TYR A 68 -0.63 7.74 1.77
CA TYR A 68 0.08 6.47 1.77
C TYR A 68 1.46 6.58 2.45
N TYR A 69 2.33 7.44 1.93
CA TYR A 69 3.65 7.57 2.55
C TYR A 69 3.62 8.36 3.87
N GLY A 70 2.63 9.21 4.09
CA GLY A 70 2.41 9.84 5.40
C GLY A 70 2.12 8.84 6.50
N ALA A 71 1.32 7.81 6.21
CA ALA A 71 1.02 6.73 7.15
C ALA A 71 2.28 5.88 7.49
N GLN A 72 3.20 5.69 6.54
CA GLN A 72 4.47 5.02 6.80
C GLN A 72 5.28 5.78 7.86
N TYR A 73 5.44 7.09 7.70
CA TYR A 73 6.16 7.93 8.67
C TYR A 73 5.47 7.96 10.05
N GLY A 74 4.13 8.11 10.06
CA GLY A 74 3.35 8.12 11.29
C GLY A 74 3.42 6.78 12.02
N GLY A 75 3.35 5.67 11.29
CA GLY A 75 3.41 4.31 11.81
C GLY A 75 4.70 3.99 12.52
N SER A 76 5.83 4.48 12.01
CA SER A 76 7.14 4.36 12.64
C SER A 76 7.19 5.08 13.99
N THR A 77 6.55 6.24 14.10
CA THR A 77 6.49 7.01 15.35
C THR A 77 5.81 6.20 16.46
N THR A 78 4.69 5.57 16.14
CA THR A 78 3.93 4.74 17.09
C THR A 78 4.68 3.46 17.43
N ALA A 79 5.28 2.81 16.44
CA ALA A 79 6.10 1.62 16.63
C ALA A 79 7.24 1.87 17.63
N ILE A 80 7.93 3.01 17.52
CA ILE A 80 9.05 3.38 18.37
C ILE A 80 8.61 3.80 19.78
N LEU A 81 7.49 4.56 19.91
CA LEU A 81 7.10 5.19 21.17
C LEU A 81 6.13 4.37 22.02
N VAL A 82 5.29 3.52 21.38
CA VAL A 82 4.15 2.86 22.05
C VAL A 82 4.25 1.34 22.02
N ASN A 83 5.25 0.77 21.36
CA ASN A 83 5.39 -0.68 21.15
C ASN A 83 4.23 -1.31 20.36
N LEU A 84 3.53 -0.50 19.58
CA LEU A 84 2.44 -0.92 18.72
C LEU A 84 2.72 -0.42 17.31
N PRO A 85 2.64 -1.27 16.27
CA PRO A 85 2.80 -0.79 14.91
C PRO A 85 1.62 0.12 14.55
N GLY A 86 1.90 1.31 14.01
CA GLY A 86 0.87 2.20 13.48
C GLY A 86 0.27 1.67 12.17
N GLU A 87 1.09 0.91 11.42
CA GLU A 87 0.69 0.22 10.21
C GLU A 87 1.52 -1.07 10.02
N SER A 88 1.12 -1.96 9.11
CA SER A 88 1.69 -3.31 8.98
C SER A 88 3.18 -3.36 8.64
N SER A 89 3.72 -2.37 7.93
CA SER A 89 5.14 -2.37 7.56
C SER A 89 6.04 -1.90 8.71
N SER A 90 5.50 -1.23 9.72
CA SER A 90 6.24 -0.77 10.89
C SER A 90 6.37 -1.82 12.02
N VAL A 91 5.80 -3.01 11.85
CA VAL A 91 5.87 -4.10 12.83
C VAL A 91 7.32 -4.43 13.20
N VAL A 92 8.19 -4.58 12.23
CA VAL A 92 9.61 -4.90 12.48
C VAL A 92 10.39 -3.76 13.12
N THR A 93 9.94 -2.52 12.93
CA THR A 93 10.53 -1.33 13.56
C THR A 93 10.29 -1.31 15.07
N VAL A 94 9.20 -1.93 15.53
CA VAL A 94 8.92 -2.11 16.96
C VAL A 94 10.07 -2.81 17.67
N ILE A 95 10.65 -3.87 17.07
CA ILE A 95 11.62 -4.77 17.68
C ILE A 95 12.83 -4.03 18.26
N ASP A 96 13.43 -3.16 17.47
CA ASP A 96 14.60 -2.38 17.91
C ASP A 96 14.25 -0.94 18.29
N GLY A 97 13.27 -0.34 17.63
CA GLY A 97 12.89 1.05 17.85
C GLY A 97 12.36 1.32 19.25
N TYR A 98 11.46 0.46 19.74
CA TYR A 98 10.93 0.58 21.10
C TYR A 98 12.03 0.31 22.17
N GLN A 99 12.94 -0.64 21.92
CA GLN A 99 14.07 -0.88 22.83
C GLN A 99 15.02 0.33 22.89
N MET A 100 15.23 1.02 21.76
CA MET A 100 15.97 2.29 21.78
C MET A 100 15.24 3.35 22.61
N ALA A 101 13.93 3.48 22.45
CA ALA A 101 13.12 4.44 23.21
C ALA A 101 13.20 4.17 24.72
N ARG A 102 13.05 2.91 25.16
CA ARG A 102 13.20 2.51 26.58
C ARG A 102 14.58 2.80 27.15
N LYS A 103 15.61 2.79 26.32
CA LYS A 103 16.99 3.15 26.71
C LYS A 103 17.29 4.65 26.64
N GLY A 104 16.25 5.51 26.50
CA GLY A 104 16.40 6.96 26.40
C GLY A 104 16.87 7.46 25.03
N ARG A 105 16.88 6.61 24.00
CA ARG A 105 17.31 6.92 22.64
C ARG A 105 16.15 7.03 21.65
N ALA A 106 14.97 7.46 22.13
CA ALA A 106 13.79 7.67 21.27
C ALA A 106 14.05 8.68 20.14
N GLY A 107 14.74 9.80 20.44
CA GLY A 107 15.09 10.81 19.45
C GLY A 107 15.93 10.25 18.28
N PRO A 108 17.07 9.62 18.54
CA PRO A 108 17.87 8.96 17.51
C PRO A 108 17.11 7.88 16.72
N ALA A 109 16.20 7.11 17.36
CA ALA A 109 15.38 6.12 16.67
C ALA A 109 14.40 6.77 15.67
N LEU A 110 13.68 7.81 16.12
CA LEU A 110 12.75 8.58 15.27
C LEU A 110 13.48 9.27 14.11
N ALA A 111 14.65 9.83 14.36
CA ALA A 111 15.46 10.45 13.33
C ALA A 111 16.01 9.41 12.34
N ALA A 112 16.42 8.23 12.81
CA ALA A 112 16.86 7.14 11.94
C ALA A 112 15.75 6.65 11.01
N ALA A 113 14.53 6.50 11.56
CA ALA A 113 13.35 6.20 10.76
C ALA A 113 13.07 7.31 9.73
N GLY A 114 12.93 8.57 10.17
CA GLY A 114 12.59 9.67 9.29
C GLY A 114 13.62 9.95 8.19
N ILE A 115 14.92 9.95 8.53
CA ILE A 115 16.00 10.18 7.57
C ILE A 115 16.08 9.01 6.57
N GLY A 116 15.96 7.76 7.06
CA GLY A 116 15.94 6.57 6.23
C GLY A 116 14.78 6.58 5.25
N SER A 117 13.59 6.91 5.73
CA SER A 117 12.36 7.02 4.92
C SER A 117 12.47 8.13 3.87
N PHE A 118 13.00 9.31 4.25
CA PHE A 118 13.19 10.43 3.32
C PHE A 118 14.16 10.07 2.20
N PHE A 119 15.33 9.55 2.53
CA PHE A 119 16.31 9.13 1.54
C PHE A 119 15.71 8.08 0.59
N ALA A 120 15.10 7.06 1.16
CA ALA A 120 14.53 5.94 0.41
C ALA A 120 13.34 6.36 -0.47
N GLY A 121 12.48 7.23 0.04
CA GLY A 121 11.38 7.82 -0.72
C GLY A 121 11.87 8.63 -1.92
N CYS A 122 12.89 9.47 -1.71
CA CYS A 122 13.49 10.25 -2.80
C CYS A 122 14.15 9.35 -3.86
N VAL A 123 14.92 8.35 -3.45
CA VAL A 123 15.58 7.40 -4.38
C VAL A 123 14.54 6.54 -5.10
N GLY A 124 13.52 6.03 -4.39
CA GLY A 124 12.42 5.28 -4.98
C GLY A 124 11.67 6.08 -6.05
N THR A 125 11.47 7.37 -5.81
CA THR A 125 10.86 8.27 -6.81
C THR A 125 11.79 8.50 -8.02
N VAL A 126 13.11 8.59 -7.84
CA VAL A 126 14.07 8.63 -8.97
C VAL A 126 13.98 7.34 -9.78
N ILE A 127 13.92 6.18 -9.12
CA ILE A 127 13.77 4.89 -9.79
C ILE A 127 12.43 4.84 -10.56
N LEU A 128 11.33 5.29 -9.96
CA LEU A 128 10.04 5.38 -10.63
C LEU A 128 10.12 6.26 -11.89
N ALA A 129 10.65 7.48 -11.77
CA ALA A 129 10.78 8.41 -12.89
C ALA A 129 11.66 7.88 -14.03
N ALA A 130 12.76 7.16 -13.69
CA ALA A 130 13.68 6.63 -14.67
C ALA A 130 13.17 5.35 -15.37
N PHE A 131 12.48 4.48 -14.63
CA PHE A 131 12.06 3.19 -15.16
C PHE A 131 10.64 3.17 -15.74
N ALA A 132 9.77 4.12 -15.36
CA ALA A 132 8.42 4.16 -15.88
C ALA A 132 8.34 4.33 -17.40
N PRO A 133 9.09 5.25 -18.07
CA PRO A 133 9.01 5.39 -19.51
C PRO A 133 9.42 4.12 -20.29
N PRO A 134 10.60 3.50 -20.07
CA PRO A 134 10.98 2.30 -20.80
C PRO A 134 10.05 1.11 -20.50
N LEU A 135 9.50 1.02 -19.29
CA LEU A 135 8.54 -0.02 -18.97
C LEU A 135 7.20 0.19 -19.66
N THR A 136 6.78 1.45 -19.81
CA THR A 136 5.58 1.81 -20.58
C THR A 136 5.73 1.43 -22.07
N GLU A 137 6.91 1.64 -22.67
CA GLU A 137 7.18 1.21 -24.05
C GLU A 137 7.07 -0.31 -24.21
N VAL A 138 7.56 -1.06 -23.21
CA VAL A 138 7.39 -2.52 -23.19
C VAL A 138 5.92 -2.91 -23.03
N ALA A 139 5.19 -2.21 -22.17
CA ALA A 139 3.78 -2.45 -21.89
C ALA A 139 2.89 -2.24 -23.14
N PHE A 140 3.22 -1.30 -24.03
CA PHE A 140 2.52 -1.14 -25.30
C PHE A 140 2.64 -2.33 -26.27
N LYS A 141 3.58 -3.24 -26.04
CA LYS A 141 3.70 -4.49 -26.78
C LYS A 141 2.77 -5.59 -26.28
N PHE A 142 2.13 -5.38 -25.12
CA PHE A 142 1.23 -6.35 -24.53
C PHE A 142 -0.12 -6.34 -25.25
N GLY A 143 -0.57 -7.52 -25.62
CA GLY A 143 -1.95 -7.76 -26.03
C GLY A 143 -2.77 -8.41 -24.93
N PRO A 144 -4.03 -8.80 -25.21
CA PRO A 144 -4.90 -9.38 -24.20
C PRO A 144 -4.36 -10.66 -23.54
N ALA A 145 -3.61 -11.48 -24.27
CA ALA A 145 -3.00 -12.69 -23.71
C ALA A 145 -1.92 -12.37 -22.69
N GLU A 146 -1.08 -11.36 -22.96
CA GLU A 146 -0.04 -10.90 -22.06
C GLU A 146 -0.64 -10.29 -20.78
N TYR A 147 -1.68 -9.45 -20.91
CA TYR A 147 -2.38 -8.86 -19.77
C TYR A 147 -3.05 -9.94 -18.91
N PHE A 148 -3.75 -10.92 -19.50
CA PHE A 148 -4.30 -12.03 -18.75
C PHE A 148 -3.23 -12.79 -17.94
N SER A 149 -2.12 -13.14 -18.58
CA SER A 149 -1.03 -13.89 -17.96
C SER A 149 -0.33 -13.08 -16.86
N LEU A 150 -0.17 -11.78 -17.06
CA LEU A 150 0.41 -10.86 -16.07
C LEU A 150 -0.52 -10.69 -14.86
N MET A 151 -1.83 -10.58 -15.05
CA MET A 151 -2.81 -10.52 -13.97
C MET A 151 -2.85 -11.83 -13.18
N THR A 152 -2.75 -12.97 -13.88
CA THR A 152 -2.63 -14.30 -13.26
C THR A 152 -1.36 -14.38 -12.39
N LEU A 153 -0.22 -13.93 -12.90
CA LEU A 153 1.01 -13.82 -12.13
C LEU A 153 0.83 -12.89 -10.92
N GLY A 154 0.16 -11.76 -11.10
CA GLY A 154 -0.14 -10.79 -10.03
C GLY A 154 -0.96 -11.41 -8.90
N LEU A 155 -2.06 -12.12 -9.22
CA LEU A 155 -2.89 -12.79 -8.22
C LEU A 155 -2.14 -13.92 -7.51
N ILE A 156 -1.35 -14.71 -8.24
CA ILE A 156 -0.51 -15.76 -7.64
C ILE A 156 0.55 -15.13 -6.75
N GLY A 157 1.20 -14.06 -7.20
CA GLY A 157 2.14 -13.29 -6.39
C GLY A 157 1.52 -12.78 -5.09
N ALA A 158 0.31 -12.24 -5.16
CA ALA A 158 -0.43 -11.78 -3.99
C ALA A 158 -0.73 -12.92 -3.00
N VAL A 159 -1.11 -14.12 -3.49
CA VAL A 159 -1.28 -15.31 -2.64
C VAL A 159 0.01 -15.72 -1.96
N VAL A 160 1.09 -15.74 -2.74
CA VAL A 160 2.41 -16.20 -2.29
C VAL A 160 2.99 -15.30 -1.20
N LEU A 161 2.76 -13.99 -1.34
CA LEU A 161 3.33 -12.96 -0.46
C LEU A 161 2.36 -12.51 0.65
N ALA A 162 1.09 -12.97 0.63
CA ALA A 162 0.14 -12.70 1.69
C ALA A 162 0.62 -13.27 3.03
N SER A 163 0.39 -12.57 4.11
CA SER A 163 0.67 -13.04 5.46
C SER A 163 -0.29 -14.18 5.87
N GLY A 164 0.16 -15.08 6.73
CA GLY A 164 -0.65 -16.17 7.24
C GLY A 164 -0.85 -17.36 6.30
N SER A 165 -2.03 -17.98 6.34
CA SER A 165 -2.33 -19.23 5.63
C SER A 165 -2.54 -19.02 4.13
N LEU A 166 -1.80 -19.79 3.30
CA LEU A 166 -1.96 -19.81 1.84
C LEU A 166 -3.40 -20.12 1.41
N LEU A 167 -4.05 -21.05 2.09
CA LEU A 167 -5.44 -21.44 1.79
C LEU A 167 -6.41 -20.28 2.02
N LYS A 168 -6.20 -19.52 3.11
CA LYS A 168 -7.02 -18.34 3.40
C LYS A 168 -6.81 -17.25 2.34
N ALA A 169 -5.56 -17.00 1.91
CA ALA A 169 -5.27 -16.04 0.84
C ALA A 169 -5.93 -16.43 -0.49
N ILE A 170 -5.89 -17.72 -0.86
CA ILE A 170 -6.60 -18.22 -2.05
C ILE A 170 -8.11 -18.03 -1.92
N ALA A 171 -8.68 -18.37 -0.76
CA ALA A 171 -10.11 -18.18 -0.52
C ALA A 171 -10.53 -16.70 -0.64
N MET A 172 -9.72 -15.79 -0.12
CA MET A 172 -9.97 -14.35 -0.22
C MET A 172 -9.90 -13.85 -1.67
N ILE A 173 -8.92 -14.31 -2.47
CA ILE A 173 -8.88 -13.97 -3.91
C ILE A 173 -10.09 -14.52 -4.63
N VAL A 174 -10.47 -15.78 -4.41
CA VAL A 174 -11.64 -16.38 -5.06
C VAL A 174 -12.92 -15.61 -4.70
N LEU A 175 -13.07 -15.24 -3.43
CA LEU A 175 -14.19 -14.41 -3.00
C LEU A 175 -14.17 -13.04 -3.69
N GLY A 176 -13.00 -12.41 -3.79
CA GLY A 176 -12.83 -11.15 -4.53
C GLY A 176 -13.22 -11.28 -6.01
N LEU A 177 -12.74 -12.33 -6.69
CA LEU A 177 -13.12 -12.63 -8.07
C LEU A 177 -14.64 -12.77 -8.23
N LEU A 178 -15.31 -13.52 -7.32
CA LEU A 178 -16.76 -13.71 -7.34
C LEU A 178 -17.52 -12.40 -7.12
N LEU A 179 -17.09 -11.57 -6.17
CA LEU A 179 -17.69 -10.26 -5.93
C LEU A 179 -17.49 -9.31 -7.13
N GLY A 180 -16.35 -9.37 -7.81
CA GLY A 180 -16.07 -8.60 -9.02
C GLY A 180 -16.91 -9.04 -10.24
N MET A 181 -17.51 -10.23 -10.19
CA MET A 181 -18.40 -10.73 -11.25
C MET A 181 -19.87 -10.36 -11.04
N VAL A 182 -20.23 -9.74 -9.91
CA VAL A 182 -21.59 -9.24 -9.66
C VAL A 182 -21.88 -8.08 -10.60
N GLY A 183 -23.06 -8.09 -11.21
CA GLY A 183 -23.49 -7.02 -12.12
C GLY A 183 -23.72 -7.50 -13.55
N THR A 184 -23.90 -6.56 -14.46
CA THR A 184 -24.17 -6.86 -15.87
C THR A 184 -22.90 -7.24 -16.61
N ASP A 185 -22.88 -8.39 -17.23
CA ASP A 185 -21.79 -8.83 -18.11
C ASP A 185 -21.71 -7.92 -19.34
N VAL A 186 -20.59 -7.21 -19.50
CA VAL A 186 -20.37 -6.25 -20.58
C VAL A 186 -20.48 -6.89 -21.98
N ASN A 187 -20.18 -8.20 -22.12
CA ASN A 187 -20.21 -8.87 -23.41
C ASN A 187 -21.58 -9.43 -23.79
N SER A 188 -22.33 -9.98 -22.82
CA SER A 188 -23.62 -10.62 -23.05
C SER A 188 -24.82 -9.73 -22.70
N GLY A 189 -24.60 -8.67 -21.92
CA GLY A 189 -25.68 -7.84 -21.37
C GLY A 189 -26.54 -8.52 -20.30
N VAL A 190 -26.16 -9.74 -19.85
CA VAL A 190 -26.90 -10.50 -18.86
C VAL A 190 -26.43 -10.12 -17.45
N ALA A 191 -27.37 -9.82 -16.54
CA ALA A 191 -27.07 -9.58 -15.14
C ALA A 191 -26.62 -10.89 -14.46
N ARG A 192 -25.52 -10.84 -13.74
CA ARG A 192 -24.93 -11.96 -12.99
C ARG A 192 -24.99 -11.67 -11.49
N TYR A 193 -25.41 -12.63 -10.71
CA TYR A 193 -25.45 -12.56 -9.23
C TYR A 193 -26.16 -11.31 -8.69
N SER A 194 -27.11 -10.74 -9.44
CA SER A 194 -27.90 -9.58 -9.03
C SER A 194 -29.07 -9.95 -8.12
N PHE A 195 -29.49 -11.22 -8.08
CA PHE A 195 -30.59 -11.73 -7.25
C PHE A 195 -31.88 -10.90 -7.36
N ASP A 196 -32.16 -10.38 -8.56
CA ASP A 196 -33.29 -9.47 -8.85
C ASP A 196 -33.27 -8.16 -8.03
N ILE A 197 -32.11 -7.77 -7.48
CA ILE A 197 -31.89 -6.49 -6.80
C ILE A 197 -31.39 -5.50 -7.87
N PRO A 198 -32.16 -4.44 -8.20
CA PRO A 198 -31.80 -3.51 -9.26
C PRO A 198 -30.44 -2.84 -9.04
N GLU A 199 -30.13 -2.49 -7.79
CA GLU A 199 -28.89 -1.83 -7.42
C GLU A 199 -27.63 -2.69 -7.67
N LEU A 200 -27.77 -4.02 -7.69
CA LEU A 200 -26.70 -4.95 -7.99
C LEU A 200 -26.51 -5.20 -9.49
N THR A 201 -27.38 -4.68 -10.37
CA THR A 201 -27.20 -4.81 -11.83
C THR A 201 -26.01 -4.01 -12.34
N ASP A 202 -25.67 -2.91 -11.67
CA ASP A 202 -24.48 -2.11 -11.97
C ASP A 202 -23.22 -2.62 -11.25
N GLY A 203 -23.34 -3.74 -10.53
CA GLY A 203 -22.25 -4.31 -9.73
C GLY A 203 -22.13 -3.68 -8.35
N ILE A 204 -21.23 -4.24 -7.54
CA ILE A 204 -20.90 -3.68 -6.23
C ILE A 204 -19.85 -2.60 -6.44
N ASP A 205 -20.09 -1.41 -5.86
CA ASP A 205 -19.13 -0.34 -5.95
C ASP A 205 -17.84 -0.69 -5.18
N PHE A 206 -16.70 -0.44 -5.81
CA PHE A 206 -15.38 -0.66 -5.22
C PHE A 206 -15.21 0.06 -3.87
N VAL A 207 -15.71 1.30 -3.80
CA VAL A 207 -15.62 2.12 -2.58
C VAL A 207 -16.37 1.47 -1.42
N VAL A 208 -17.52 0.85 -1.69
CA VAL A 208 -18.35 0.15 -0.69
C VAL A 208 -17.60 -1.01 -0.05
N ILE A 209 -16.97 -1.86 -0.88
CA ILE A 209 -16.17 -2.99 -0.38
C ILE A 209 -14.95 -2.48 0.39
N ALA A 210 -14.22 -1.53 -0.18
CA ALA A 210 -13.02 -0.99 0.42
C ALA A 210 -13.29 -0.33 1.77
N MET A 211 -14.30 0.56 1.85
CA MET A 211 -14.67 1.22 3.10
C MET A 211 -15.26 0.25 4.12
N GLY A 212 -16.10 -0.68 3.67
CA GLY A 212 -16.67 -1.68 4.56
C GLY A 212 -15.58 -2.54 5.18
N VAL A 213 -14.86 -3.29 4.34
CA VAL A 213 -13.90 -4.30 4.81
C VAL A 213 -12.72 -3.68 5.55
N PHE A 214 -12.11 -2.61 5.01
CA PHE A 214 -10.91 -2.02 5.61
C PHE A 214 -11.23 -0.87 6.56
N GLY A 215 -12.23 -0.05 6.27
CA GLY A 215 -12.63 1.06 7.14
C GLY A 215 -13.43 0.58 8.36
N TYR A 216 -14.66 0.16 8.14
CA TYR A 216 -15.55 -0.26 9.23
C TYR A 216 -15.10 -1.54 9.91
N GLY A 217 -14.61 -2.52 9.15
CA GLY A 217 -14.09 -3.78 9.69
C GLY A 217 -12.97 -3.56 10.70
N GLU A 218 -12.03 -2.68 10.38
CA GLU A 218 -10.91 -2.33 11.26
C GLU A 218 -11.36 -1.52 12.48
N ILE A 219 -12.28 -0.56 12.30
CA ILE A 219 -12.87 0.20 13.40
C ILE A 219 -13.52 -0.75 14.41
N ILE A 220 -14.37 -1.69 13.96
CA ILE A 220 -15.04 -2.66 14.82
C ILE A 220 -14.03 -3.57 15.52
N ALA A 221 -13.00 -4.03 14.80
CA ALA A 221 -11.93 -4.85 15.37
C ALA A 221 -11.15 -4.12 16.47
N ASN A 222 -10.82 -2.83 16.25
CA ASN A 222 -10.11 -2.01 17.24
C ASN A 222 -10.96 -1.69 18.48
N LEU A 223 -12.29 -1.50 18.31
CA LEU A 223 -13.19 -1.30 19.44
C LEU A 223 -13.31 -2.54 20.32
N SER A 224 -13.03 -3.72 19.79
CA SER A 224 -13.07 -4.98 20.56
C SER A 224 -11.85 -5.21 21.45
N LYS A 225 -10.80 -4.36 21.35
CA LYS A 225 -9.57 -4.46 22.15
C LYS A 225 -9.66 -3.59 23.41
N PRO A 226 -9.20 -4.07 24.59
CA PRO A 226 -9.16 -3.28 25.83
C PRO A 226 -8.29 -2.02 25.68
N GLU A 227 -8.71 -0.89 26.26
CA GLU A 227 -7.94 0.36 26.27
C GLU A 227 -6.67 0.27 27.16
N ASP A 228 -6.61 -0.66 28.11
CA ASP A 228 -5.60 -0.74 29.17
C ASP A 228 -4.22 -1.28 28.70
N GLU A 229 -4.10 -1.76 27.46
CA GLU A 229 -2.85 -2.34 26.94
C GLU A 229 -1.89 -1.30 26.31
N ARG A 230 -2.20 0.00 26.40
CA ARG A 230 -1.41 1.07 25.76
C ARG A 230 -0.50 1.78 26.75
N GLU A 231 0.69 1.26 26.97
CA GLU A 231 1.76 2.03 27.64
C GLU A 231 2.32 3.10 26.69
N VAL A 232 1.86 4.33 26.79
CA VAL A 232 2.43 5.45 26.02
C VAL A 232 3.72 5.92 26.70
N PHE A 233 4.82 5.93 25.93
CA PHE A 233 6.08 6.52 26.39
C PHE A 233 5.89 8.04 26.58
N THR A 234 5.76 8.49 27.82
CA THR A 234 5.49 9.89 28.17
C THR A 234 6.76 10.70 28.44
N ALA A 235 7.95 10.10 28.39
CA ALA A 235 9.19 10.82 28.62
C ALA A 235 9.46 11.82 27.48
N LYS A 236 9.99 13.00 27.81
CA LYS A 236 10.41 13.98 26.81
C LYS A 236 11.39 13.36 25.83
N VAL A 237 11.06 13.37 24.55
CA VAL A 237 12.01 13.02 23.49
C VAL A 237 13.06 14.12 23.44
N THR A 238 14.27 13.80 23.85
CA THR A 238 15.44 14.70 23.86
C THR A 238 16.48 14.19 22.89
N GLY A 239 17.24 15.08 22.26
CA GLY A 239 18.36 14.71 21.40
C GLY A 239 17.90 13.98 20.13
N LEU A 240 17.14 14.65 19.27
CA LEU A 240 16.64 14.07 18.03
C LEU A 240 17.74 13.55 17.08
N MET A 241 18.87 14.24 17.02
CA MET A 241 19.91 13.88 16.05
C MET A 241 20.73 12.66 16.46
N PRO A 242 20.90 11.68 15.55
CA PRO A 242 21.84 10.59 15.73
C PRO A 242 23.28 11.08 15.83
N THR A 243 24.12 10.33 16.54
CA THR A 243 25.56 10.63 16.63
C THR A 243 26.28 10.32 15.31
N ALA A 244 27.50 10.82 15.16
CA ALA A 244 28.34 10.50 14.00
C ALA A 244 28.60 8.99 13.86
N GLU A 245 28.65 8.27 14.97
CA GLU A 245 28.80 6.81 14.98
C GLU A 245 27.49 6.12 14.51
N ASP A 246 26.35 6.62 14.96
CA ASP A 246 25.05 6.14 14.47
C ASP A 246 24.95 6.27 12.95
N PHE A 247 25.35 7.42 12.38
CA PHE A 247 25.35 7.62 10.93
C PHE A 247 26.25 6.64 10.18
N LYS A 248 27.41 6.27 10.72
CA LYS A 248 28.28 5.25 10.10
C LYS A 248 27.59 3.89 10.01
N HIS A 249 26.70 3.58 10.96
CA HIS A 249 25.93 2.35 10.96
C HIS A 249 24.67 2.45 10.10
N MET A 250 23.99 3.59 10.13
CA MET A 250 22.75 3.83 9.40
C MET A 250 22.94 3.86 7.88
N ILE A 251 23.95 4.59 7.37
CA ILE A 251 24.10 4.82 5.93
C ILE A 251 24.14 3.52 5.11
N PRO A 252 24.96 2.51 5.43
CA PRO A 252 24.95 1.26 4.68
C PRO A 252 23.65 0.47 4.82
N ALA A 253 23.02 0.53 5.99
CA ALA A 253 21.73 -0.13 6.24
C ALA A 253 20.61 0.54 5.43
N MET A 254 20.59 1.86 5.40
CA MET A 254 19.68 2.69 4.61
C MET A 254 19.79 2.37 3.10
N ILE A 255 21.00 2.29 2.56
CA ILE A 255 21.23 1.98 1.13
C ILE A 255 20.74 0.57 0.81
N ARG A 256 21.06 -0.43 1.65
CA ARG A 256 20.61 -1.82 1.45
C ARG A 256 19.08 -1.92 1.55
N GLY A 257 18.48 -1.29 2.56
CA GLY A 257 17.04 -1.24 2.73
C GLY A 257 16.36 -0.59 1.52
N THR A 258 16.86 0.56 1.06
CA THR A 258 16.34 1.25 -0.13
C THR A 258 16.42 0.38 -1.39
N ALA A 259 17.55 -0.26 -1.64
CA ALA A 259 17.72 -1.12 -2.81
C ALA A 259 16.76 -2.32 -2.77
N LEU A 260 16.65 -2.96 -1.61
CA LEU A 260 15.76 -4.10 -1.42
C LEU A 260 14.29 -3.70 -1.52
N GLY A 261 13.91 -2.61 -0.86
CA GLY A 261 12.56 -2.08 -0.91
C GLY A 261 12.14 -1.69 -2.32
N SER A 262 13.03 -1.02 -3.05
CA SER A 262 12.78 -0.65 -4.45
C SER A 262 12.53 -1.87 -5.35
N ALA A 263 13.25 -2.96 -5.14
CA ALA A 263 13.06 -4.19 -5.90
C ALA A 263 11.77 -4.93 -5.52
N LEU A 264 11.47 -5.03 -4.22
CA LEU A 264 10.31 -5.78 -3.72
C LEU A 264 8.99 -4.99 -3.90
N GLY A 265 9.04 -3.67 -3.92
CA GLY A 265 7.87 -2.82 -4.12
C GLY A 265 7.20 -3.00 -5.49
N ILE A 266 7.98 -3.37 -6.51
CA ILE A 266 7.48 -3.61 -7.87
C ILE A 266 6.73 -4.96 -7.95
N LEU A 267 7.05 -5.91 -7.07
CA LEU A 267 6.51 -7.26 -7.13
C LEU A 267 5.07 -7.33 -6.65
N PRO A 268 4.19 -8.06 -7.35
CA PRO A 268 2.82 -8.31 -6.90
C PRO A 268 2.80 -8.98 -5.53
N GLY A 269 1.97 -8.46 -4.63
CA GLY A 269 1.92 -8.92 -3.23
C GLY A 269 3.05 -8.41 -2.34
N GLY A 270 4.08 -7.77 -2.92
CA GLY A 270 5.21 -7.18 -2.20
C GLY A 270 4.81 -5.93 -1.41
N GLY A 271 5.35 -4.81 -1.83
CA GLY A 271 5.07 -3.52 -1.20
C GLY A 271 5.84 -3.30 0.10
N ALA A 272 5.35 -2.36 0.89
CA ALA A 272 6.07 -1.84 2.04
C ALA A 272 6.34 -2.89 3.13
N MET A 273 5.33 -3.71 3.46
CA MET A 273 5.42 -4.71 4.53
C MET A 273 6.51 -5.74 4.26
N LEU A 274 6.42 -6.45 3.12
CA LEU A 274 7.43 -7.46 2.75
C LEU A 274 8.83 -6.86 2.67
N SER A 275 8.94 -5.64 2.15
CA SER A 275 10.21 -4.91 2.04
C SER A 275 10.85 -4.67 3.39
N ALA A 276 10.05 -4.23 4.40
CA ALA A 276 10.52 -4.00 5.75
C ALA A 276 11.02 -5.29 6.43
N PHE A 277 10.23 -6.36 6.37
CA PHE A 277 10.60 -7.67 6.94
C PHE A 277 11.86 -8.24 6.29
N ALA A 278 11.95 -8.21 4.97
CA ALA A 278 13.12 -8.68 4.24
C ALA A 278 14.37 -7.88 4.60
N ALA A 279 14.26 -6.56 4.70
CA ALA A 279 15.36 -5.68 5.06
C ALA A 279 15.87 -5.96 6.48
N TYR A 280 14.97 -6.08 7.45
CA TYR A 280 15.33 -6.45 8.82
C TYR A 280 16.04 -7.81 8.89
N THR A 281 15.50 -8.81 8.19
CA THR A 281 16.06 -10.16 8.16
C THR A 281 17.46 -10.18 7.56
N ILE A 282 17.71 -9.41 6.50
CA ILE A 282 19.04 -9.29 5.88
C ILE A 282 20.00 -8.56 6.82
N GLU A 283 19.56 -7.46 7.43
CA GLU A 283 20.41 -6.72 8.39
C GLU A 283 20.82 -7.61 9.58
N LYS A 284 19.89 -8.38 10.14
CA LYS A 284 20.14 -9.31 11.23
C LYS A 284 21.19 -10.37 10.90
N LYS A 285 21.32 -10.74 9.61
CA LYS A 285 22.35 -11.69 9.13
C LYS A 285 23.71 -11.03 8.86
N THR A 286 23.78 -9.71 8.79
CA THR A 286 25.07 -9.02 8.61
C THR A 286 25.83 -8.97 9.93
N LYS A 287 27.16 -9.03 9.86
CA LYS A 287 28.00 -8.97 11.05
C LYS A 287 27.78 -7.68 11.83
N LEU A 288 27.68 -7.79 13.16
CA LEU A 288 27.70 -6.64 14.04
C LEU A 288 29.07 -5.95 13.96
N ARG A 289 29.07 -4.64 13.97
CA ARG A 289 30.27 -3.82 14.01
C ARG A 289 30.69 -3.59 15.46
N PRO A 290 31.95 -3.25 15.72
CA PRO A 290 32.37 -2.89 17.06
C PRO A 290 31.54 -1.74 17.64
N GLY A 291 31.03 -1.90 18.86
CA GLY A 291 30.18 -0.93 19.54
C GLY A 291 28.68 -1.01 19.23
N GLU A 292 28.25 -1.82 18.25
CA GLU A 292 26.82 -2.02 17.97
C GLU A 292 26.14 -2.91 19.02
N VAL A 293 24.92 -2.51 19.36
CA VAL A 293 24.01 -3.32 20.18
C VAL A 293 23.42 -4.45 19.32
N PRO A 294 23.24 -5.67 19.86
CA PRO A 294 22.57 -6.76 19.12
C PRO A 294 21.16 -6.37 18.64
N PHE A 295 20.73 -6.98 17.53
CA PHE A 295 19.36 -6.83 17.03
C PHE A 295 18.35 -7.38 18.05
N GLY A 296 17.20 -6.72 18.17
CA GLY A 296 16.20 -6.97 19.21
C GLY A 296 16.51 -6.30 20.55
N GLN A 297 17.66 -5.61 20.67
CA GLN A 297 18.05 -4.89 21.87
C GLN A 297 18.25 -3.38 21.64
N GLY A 298 17.77 -2.84 20.54
CA GLY A 298 17.86 -1.43 20.18
C GLY A 298 19.00 -1.11 19.22
N ASN A 299 19.20 -1.94 18.20
CA ASN A 299 20.14 -1.68 17.12
C ASN A 299 19.55 -0.67 16.13
N ILE A 300 20.25 0.45 15.89
CA ILE A 300 19.76 1.51 15.02
C ILE A 300 19.59 1.07 13.55
N ARG A 301 20.35 0.05 13.10
CA ARG A 301 20.18 -0.55 11.76
C ARG A 301 18.86 -1.29 11.64
N GLY A 302 18.38 -1.89 12.77
CA GLY A 302 17.09 -2.56 12.87
C GLY A 302 15.89 -1.61 12.78
N VAL A 303 16.13 -0.31 12.89
CA VAL A 303 15.15 0.76 12.62
C VAL A 303 15.34 1.33 11.21
N CYS A 304 16.55 1.78 10.88
CA CYS A 304 16.80 2.53 9.66
C CYS A 304 16.59 1.70 8.39
N SER A 305 17.01 0.42 8.35
CA SER A 305 16.92 -0.41 7.15
C SER A 305 15.47 -0.78 6.79
N PRO A 306 14.63 -1.27 7.71
CA PRO A 306 13.22 -1.55 7.41
C PRO A 306 12.44 -0.30 7.01
N GLU A 307 12.70 0.84 7.67
CA GLU A 307 12.03 2.09 7.35
C GLU A 307 12.44 2.66 5.99
N SER A 308 13.70 2.47 5.60
CA SER A 308 14.12 2.76 4.24
C SER A 308 13.47 1.83 3.22
N ALA A 309 13.34 0.55 3.55
CA ALA A 309 12.77 -0.44 2.65
C ALA A 309 11.26 -0.24 2.44
N ASN A 310 10.49 0.05 3.49
CA ASN A 310 9.06 0.27 3.37
C ASN A 310 8.74 1.50 2.52
N ASN A 311 9.47 2.59 2.72
CA ASN A 311 9.28 3.83 1.95
C ASN A 311 9.72 3.69 0.49
N ALA A 312 10.86 3.05 0.21
CA ALA A 312 11.25 2.73 -1.16
C ALA A 312 10.23 1.83 -1.85
N GLY A 313 9.75 0.78 -1.16
CA GLY A 313 8.73 -0.14 -1.67
C GLY A 313 7.39 0.54 -1.93
N SER A 314 7.01 1.50 -1.09
CA SER A 314 5.80 2.30 -1.30
C SER A 314 5.89 3.14 -2.57
N GLN A 315 7.03 3.80 -2.82
CA GLN A 315 7.23 4.62 -4.02
C GLN A 315 7.28 3.77 -5.30
N THR A 316 8.04 2.69 -5.28
CA THR A 316 8.20 1.83 -6.46
C THR A 316 6.97 0.99 -6.78
N SER A 317 6.03 0.83 -5.85
CA SER A 317 4.72 0.22 -6.09
C SER A 317 3.88 0.99 -7.12
N PHE A 318 4.16 2.27 -7.34
CA PHE A 318 3.52 3.04 -8.41
C PHE A 318 4.00 2.65 -9.82
N ILE A 319 5.16 2.00 -9.95
CA ILE A 319 5.68 1.58 -11.26
C ILE A 319 4.68 0.65 -11.97
N PRO A 320 4.34 -0.54 -11.44
CA PRO A 320 3.40 -1.43 -12.13
C PRO A 320 2.00 -0.83 -12.25
N LEU A 321 1.56 -0.02 -11.29
CA LEU A 321 0.28 0.66 -11.38
C LEU A 321 0.21 1.61 -12.57
N LEU A 322 1.16 2.53 -12.69
CA LEU A 322 1.12 3.60 -13.70
C LEU A 322 1.52 3.10 -15.10
N THR A 323 2.37 2.08 -15.18
CA THR A 323 2.90 1.59 -16.46
C THR A 323 2.15 0.37 -17.02
N LEU A 324 1.66 -0.51 -16.14
CA LEU A 324 0.98 -1.75 -16.52
C LEU A 324 -0.51 -1.75 -16.15
N GLY A 325 -0.95 -0.83 -15.29
CA GLY A 325 -2.32 -0.81 -14.77
C GLY A 325 -2.62 -1.91 -13.76
N ILE A 326 -1.59 -2.51 -13.17
CA ILE A 326 -1.73 -3.62 -12.24
C ILE A 326 -1.30 -3.18 -10.84
N PRO A 327 -2.22 -3.20 -9.86
CA PRO A 327 -1.88 -2.87 -8.49
C PRO A 327 -1.08 -3.99 -7.83
N PRO A 328 0.13 -3.73 -7.32
CA PRO A 328 0.93 -4.75 -6.63
C PRO A 328 0.47 -5.00 -5.18
N ASN A 329 -0.30 -4.11 -4.59
CA ASN A 329 -0.78 -4.22 -3.21
C ASN A 329 -2.14 -3.54 -3.02
N ALA A 330 -2.73 -3.67 -1.82
CA ALA A 330 -4.06 -3.14 -1.52
C ALA A 330 -4.16 -1.61 -1.65
N VAL A 331 -3.12 -0.86 -1.28
CA VAL A 331 -3.11 0.61 -1.44
C VAL A 331 -3.16 0.99 -2.92
N MET A 332 -2.35 0.33 -3.74
CA MET A 332 -2.36 0.55 -5.19
C MET A 332 -3.70 0.13 -5.81
N ALA A 333 -4.36 -0.88 -5.26
CA ALA A 333 -5.71 -1.26 -5.66
C ALA A 333 -6.72 -0.13 -5.40
N LEU A 334 -6.63 0.53 -4.24
CA LEU A 334 -7.43 1.74 -3.94
C LEU A 334 -7.10 2.90 -4.88
N MET A 335 -5.84 3.05 -5.27
CA MET A 335 -5.43 4.05 -6.26
C MET A 335 -6.02 3.76 -7.65
N VAL A 336 -6.14 2.48 -8.05
CA VAL A 336 -6.91 2.09 -9.26
C VAL A 336 -8.35 2.57 -9.15
N GLY A 337 -8.99 2.32 -8.00
CA GLY A 337 -10.34 2.80 -7.73
C GLY A 337 -10.47 4.32 -7.85
N ALA A 338 -9.53 5.08 -7.28
CA ALA A 338 -9.49 6.53 -7.41
C ALA A 338 -9.35 6.98 -8.87
N MET A 339 -8.46 6.35 -9.63
CA MET A 339 -8.30 6.66 -11.06
C MET A 339 -9.59 6.36 -11.83
N THR A 340 -10.24 5.25 -11.54
CA THR A 340 -11.49 4.83 -12.21
C THR A 340 -12.63 5.80 -11.90
N ILE A 341 -12.77 6.27 -10.67
CA ILE A 341 -13.75 7.31 -10.28
C ILE A 341 -13.57 8.57 -11.12
N HIS A 342 -12.34 8.91 -11.47
CA HIS A 342 -12.01 10.05 -12.32
C HIS A 342 -11.99 9.73 -13.83
N ASN A 343 -12.52 8.58 -14.25
CA ASN A 343 -12.50 8.09 -15.63
C ASN A 343 -11.09 7.98 -16.23
N ILE A 344 -10.10 7.69 -15.42
CA ILE A 344 -8.71 7.46 -15.84
C ILE A 344 -8.45 5.96 -15.79
N GLN A 345 -8.19 5.35 -16.92
CA GLN A 345 -7.82 3.95 -16.99
C GLN A 345 -6.33 3.80 -16.63
N PRO A 346 -5.99 3.10 -15.53
CA PRO A 346 -4.58 2.87 -15.18
C PRO A 346 -3.88 2.03 -16.25
N GLY A 347 -2.60 2.28 -16.43
CA GLY A 347 -1.79 1.55 -17.41
C GLY A 347 -0.96 2.45 -18.32
N PRO A 348 -0.38 1.90 -19.42
CA PRO A 348 0.62 2.59 -20.21
C PRO A 348 0.08 3.86 -20.90
N GLN A 349 -1.22 3.94 -21.13
CA GLN A 349 -1.84 5.11 -21.76
C GLN A 349 -1.85 6.34 -20.85
N VAL A 350 -1.77 6.19 -19.53
CA VAL A 350 -1.77 7.35 -18.60
C VAL A 350 -0.64 8.31 -18.89
N MET A 351 0.53 7.80 -19.22
CA MET A 351 1.71 8.64 -19.50
C MET A 351 1.50 9.50 -20.77
N THR A 352 0.78 9.00 -21.76
CA THR A 352 0.57 9.70 -23.04
C THR A 352 -0.71 10.53 -23.05
N SER A 353 -1.80 10.01 -22.49
CA SER A 353 -3.11 10.69 -22.49
C SER A 353 -3.27 11.71 -21.35
N ASN A 354 -2.57 11.51 -20.24
CA ASN A 354 -2.64 12.36 -19.06
C ASN A 354 -1.23 12.67 -18.51
N PRO A 355 -0.31 13.27 -19.29
CA PRO A 355 1.07 13.50 -18.88
C PRO A 355 1.20 14.39 -17.65
N GLU A 356 0.34 15.38 -17.49
CA GLU A 356 0.29 16.26 -16.31
C GLU A 356 -0.01 15.47 -15.04
N LEU A 357 -0.95 14.52 -15.11
CA LEU A 357 -1.27 13.65 -13.98
C LEU A 357 -0.11 12.71 -13.66
N PHE A 358 0.45 12.06 -14.68
CA PHE A 358 1.51 11.09 -14.52
C PHE A 358 2.78 11.74 -13.91
N TRP A 359 3.27 12.80 -14.53
CA TRP A 359 4.49 13.47 -14.07
C TRP A 359 4.26 14.37 -12.87
N GLY A 360 3.07 14.97 -12.74
CA GLY A 360 2.67 15.74 -11.56
C GLY A 360 2.61 14.89 -10.31
N LEU A 361 2.05 13.67 -10.41
CA LEU A 361 2.06 12.71 -9.31
C LEU A 361 3.48 12.32 -8.91
N ILE A 362 4.34 11.98 -9.86
CA ILE A 362 5.74 11.61 -9.60
C ILE A 362 6.49 12.79 -8.94
N ALA A 363 6.38 14.00 -9.47
CA ALA A 363 7.04 15.17 -8.91
C ALA A 363 6.52 15.49 -7.48
N SER A 364 5.23 15.30 -7.24
CA SER A 364 4.63 15.53 -5.92
C SER A 364 5.21 14.61 -4.83
N MET A 365 5.74 13.43 -5.19
CA MET A 365 6.33 12.50 -4.24
C MET A 365 7.57 13.06 -3.55
N TRP A 366 8.43 13.82 -4.27
CA TRP A 366 9.56 14.52 -3.64
C TRP A 366 9.08 15.61 -2.70
N LEU A 367 8.06 16.38 -3.11
CA LEU A 367 7.48 17.42 -2.27
C LEU A 367 6.82 16.82 -1.02
N GLY A 368 6.08 15.74 -1.17
CA GLY A 368 5.47 15.01 -0.07
C GLY A 368 6.50 14.46 0.90
N ASN A 369 7.57 13.84 0.41
CA ASN A 369 8.66 13.35 1.26
C ASN A 369 9.32 14.50 2.04
N LEU A 370 9.55 15.66 1.40
CA LEU A 370 10.07 16.85 2.08
C LEU A 370 9.10 17.36 3.16
N MET A 371 7.82 17.42 2.85
CA MET A 371 6.78 17.82 3.84
C MET A 371 6.75 16.84 5.02
N LEU A 372 6.87 15.53 4.75
CA LEU A 372 6.80 14.49 5.79
C LEU A 372 7.97 14.53 6.76
N ILE A 373 9.20 14.77 6.30
CA ILE A 373 10.34 14.89 7.22
C ILE A 373 10.18 16.13 8.11
N ILE A 374 9.63 17.23 7.58
CA ILE A 374 9.31 18.43 8.35
C ILE A 374 8.18 18.19 9.34
N LEU A 375 7.12 17.50 8.92
CA LEU A 375 5.98 17.18 9.80
C LEU A 375 6.38 16.22 10.92
N ASN A 376 7.20 15.21 10.65
CA ASN A 376 7.44 14.13 11.60
C ASN A 376 8.60 14.40 12.57
N LEU A 377 9.68 15.07 12.18
CA LEU A 377 10.82 15.29 13.07
C LEU A 377 10.66 16.56 13.91
N PRO A 378 10.53 17.77 13.38
CA PRO A 378 10.37 18.98 14.20
C PRO A 378 9.07 18.99 15.01
N LEU A 379 7.99 18.42 14.50
CA LEU A 379 6.66 18.48 15.11
C LEU A 379 6.33 17.25 15.96
N ILE A 380 7.32 16.40 16.27
CA ILE A 380 7.12 15.15 17.04
C ILE A 380 6.36 15.39 18.35
N GLY A 381 6.55 16.54 19.01
CA GLY A 381 5.86 16.88 20.24
C GLY A 381 4.34 17.00 20.10
N ILE A 382 3.83 17.34 18.91
CA ILE A 382 2.39 17.38 18.60
C ILE A 382 1.86 15.94 18.51
N TRP A 383 2.58 15.09 17.82
CA TRP A 383 2.21 13.70 17.59
C TRP A 383 2.17 12.88 18.88
N ILE A 384 3.13 13.09 19.78
CA ILE A 384 3.11 12.45 21.10
C ILE A 384 1.85 12.82 21.89
N LYS A 385 1.39 14.06 21.81
CA LYS A 385 0.12 14.46 22.45
C LYS A 385 -1.10 13.79 21.80
N LEU A 386 -1.05 13.55 20.49
CA LEU A 386 -2.13 12.88 19.78
C LEU A 386 -2.28 11.42 20.25
N LEU A 387 -1.19 10.74 20.52
CA LEU A 387 -1.19 9.35 21.04
C LEU A 387 -1.97 9.21 22.37
N THR A 388 -2.21 10.30 23.10
CA THR A 388 -2.97 10.28 24.34
C THR A 388 -4.48 10.43 24.16
N VAL A 389 -4.97 10.67 22.91
CA VAL A 389 -6.41 10.82 22.62
C VAL A 389 -7.08 9.45 22.61
N PRO A 390 -8.13 9.23 23.45
CA PRO A 390 -8.85 7.96 23.46
C PRO A 390 -9.55 7.69 22.12
N TYR A 391 -9.38 6.48 21.59
CA TYR A 391 -9.96 6.06 20.30
C TYR A 391 -11.51 6.17 20.29
N ARG A 392 -12.16 6.02 21.44
CA ARG A 392 -13.62 6.14 21.60
C ARG A 392 -14.22 7.45 21.14
N TRP A 393 -13.43 8.54 21.07
CA TRP A 393 -13.88 9.84 20.57
C TRP A 393 -13.71 9.98 19.05
N LEU A 394 -12.78 9.24 18.48
CA LEU A 394 -12.45 9.35 17.05
C LEU A 394 -13.38 8.49 16.19
N PHE A 395 -13.72 7.26 16.62
CA PHE A 395 -14.43 6.32 15.76
C PHE A 395 -15.84 6.78 15.37
N PRO A 396 -16.69 7.42 16.23
CA PRO A 396 -18.03 7.83 15.82
C PRO A 396 -17.99 8.88 14.71
N ALA A 397 -17.03 9.83 14.81
CA ALA A 397 -16.84 10.84 13.78
C ALA A 397 -16.41 10.21 12.45
N ILE A 398 -15.46 9.26 12.48
CA ILE A 398 -14.99 8.55 11.28
C ILE A 398 -16.14 7.79 10.62
N VAL A 399 -16.90 7.00 11.38
CA VAL A 399 -18.05 6.23 10.86
C VAL A 399 -19.09 7.15 10.19
N LEU A 400 -19.41 8.28 10.85
CA LEU A 400 -20.36 9.24 10.31
C LEU A 400 -19.85 9.87 9.00
N PHE A 401 -18.61 10.32 8.96
CA PHE A 401 -18.03 10.92 7.75
C PHE A 401 -17.93 9.91 6.60
N CYS A 402 -17.63 8.65 6.89
CA CYS A 402 -17.63 7.58 5.89
C CYS A 402 -19.02 7.35 5.29
N ALA A 403 -20.07 7.28 6.15
CA ALA A 403 -21.44 7.11 5.69
C ALA A 403 -21.89 8.28 4.80
N ILE A 404 -21.60 9.53 5.21
CA ILE A 404 -21.87 10.73 4.42
C ILE A 404 -21.09 10.69 3.10
N GLY A 405 -19.81 10.28 3.13
CA GLY A 405 -18.97 10.16 1.94
C GLY A 405 -19.54 9.19 0.92
N VAL A 406 -19.88 7.98 1.33
CA VAL A 406 -20.48 6.95 0.42
C VAL A 406 -21.82 7.44 -0.14
N TYR A 407 -22.68 7.97 0.71
CA TYR A 407 -23.95 8.52 0.24
C TYR A 407 -23.75 9.62 -0.80
N GLY A 408 -22.75 10.50 -0.58
CA GLY A 408 -22.43 11.61 -1.48
C GLY A 408 -21.91 11.20 -2.87
N THR A 409 -21.40 9.97 -3.05
CA THR A 409 -20.90 9.52 -4.36
C THR A 409 -22.01 9.20 -5.37
N LYS A 410 -23.06 8.51 -4.95
CA LYS A 410 -24.15 8.04 -5.83
C LYS A 410 -25.55 8.36 -5.32
N ASN A 411 -25.69 9.04 -4.17
CA ASN A 411 -26.95 9.27 -3.46
C ASN A 411 -27.73 7.95 -3.20
N SER A 412 -27.01 6.86 -2.94
CA SER A 412 -27.55 5.51 -2.77
C SER A 412 -27.58 5.14 -1.29
N GLU A 413 -28.77 4.91 -0.75
CA GLU A 413 -28.93 4.34 0.60
C GLU A 413 -28.47 2.89 0.65
N PHE A 414 -28.64 2.16 -0.44
CA PHE A 414 -28.19 0.78 -0.59
C PHE A 414 -26.70 0.65 -0.35
N ASP A 415 -25.89 1.55 -0.93
CA ASP A 415 -24.42 1.54 -0.77
C ASP A 415 -24.02 1.78 0.69
N VAL A 416 -24.72 2.65 1.42
CA VAL A 416 -24.47 2.87 2.85
C VAL A 416 -24.75 1.61 3.67
N TRP A 417 -25.86 0.88 3.39
CA TRP A 417 -26.16 -0.40 4.03
C TRP A 417 -25.12 -1.46 3.69
N MET A 418 -24.67 -1.50 2.44
CA MET A 418 -23.66 -2.44 1.99
C MET A 418 -22.29 -2.19 2.67
N VAL A 419 -21.91 -0.93 2.92
CA VAL A 419 -20.71 -0.61 3.72
C VAL A 419 -20.82 -1.19 5.12
N GLY A 420 -21.99 -1.11 5.77
CA GLY A 420 -22.22 -1.72 7.08
C GLY A 420 -22.09 -3.25 7.05
N ILE A 421 -22.66 -3.89 6.02
CA ILE A 421 -22.55 -5.35 5.82
C ILE A 421 -21.09 -5.76 5.59
N PHE A 422 -20.40 -5.10 4.68
CA PHE A 422 -18.97 -5.38 4.44
C PHE A 422 -18.08 -5.03 5.63
N GLY A 423 -18.49 -4.07 6.48
CA GLY A 423 -17.82 -3.78 7.75
C GLY A 423 -17.89 -4.95 8.72
N PHE A 424 -19.08 -5.56 8.85
CA PHE A 424 -19.23 -6.77 9.64
C PHE A 424 -18.45 -7.94 9.06
N VAL A 425 -18.45 -8.12 7.73
CA VAL A 425 -17.67 -9.15 7.04
C VAL A 425 -16.17 -8.93 7.26
N GLY A 426 -15.69 -7.68 7.17
CA GLY A 426 -14.30 -7.33 7.47
C GLY A 426 -13.89 -7.67 8.90
N TYR A 427 -14.76 -7.39 9.87
CA TYR A 427 -14.55 -7.79 11.26
C TYR A 427 -14.46 -9.33 11.42
N VAL A 428 -15.31 -10.08 10.72
CA VAL A 428 -15.26 -11.56 10.73
C VAL A 428 -13.92 -12.03 10.15
N PHE A 429 -13.45 -11.43 9.05
CA PHE A 429 -12.14 -11.76 8.48
C PHE A 429 -11.01 -11.51 9.47
N HIS A 430 -11.05 -10.39 10.18
CA HIS A 430 -10.10 -10.09 11.23
C HIS A 430 -10.12 -11.18 12.34
N LYS A 431 -11.30 -11.57 12.82
CA LYS A 431 -11.45 -12.65 13.83
C LYS A 431 -10.96 -14.01 13.33
N LEU A 432 -11.09 -14.27 12.04
CA LEU A 432 -10.60 -15.52 11.43
C LEU A 432 -9.07 -15.46 11.13
N GLY A 433 -8.41 -14.35 11.39
CA GLY A 433 -7.01 -14.14 11.03
C GLY A 433 -6.80 -14.28 9.52
N THR A 434 -7.69 -13.68 8.72
CA THR A 434 -7.57 -13.62 7.26
C THR A 434 -7.22 -12.22 6.84
N GLU A 435 -6.19 -12.07 6.01
CA GLU A 435 -5.82 -10.79 5.43
C GLU A 435 -6.79 -10.43 4.28
N PRO A 436 -7.49 -9.27 4.35
CA PRO A 436 -8.47 -8.92 3.32
C PRO A 436 -7.86 -8.30 2.04
N ALA A 437 -6.57 -7.97 2.02
CA ALA A 437 -5.91 -7.39 0.85
C ALA A 437 -6.02 -8.26 -0.43
N PRO A 438 -5.84 -9.59 -0.38
CA PRO A 438 -6.05 -10.45 -1.54
C PRO A 438 -7.47 -10.40 -2.11
N LEU A 439 -8.51 -10.21 -1.26
CA LEU A 439 -9.88 -10.04 -1.74
C LEU A 439 -10.01 -8.81 -2.64
N LEU A 440 -9.45 -7.67 -2.21
CA LEU A 440 -9.53 -6.43 -2.98
C LEU A 440 -8.82 -6.55 -4.33
N LEU A 441 -7.66 -7.22 -4.35
CA LEU A 441 -6.94 -7.51 -5.59
C LEU A 441 -7.74 -8.43 -6.52
N GLY A 442 -8.36 -9.48 -5.97
CA GLY A 442 -9.25 -10.36 -6.73
C GLY A 442 -10.45 -9.61 -7.30
N PHE A 443 -11.06 -8.71 -6.51
CA PHE A 443 -12.19 -7.89 -6.94
C PHE A 443 -11.85 -6.97 -8.12
N ILE A 444 -10.69 -6.29 -8.08
CA ILE A 444 -10.27 -5.39 -9.15
C ILE A 444 -9.77 -6.14 -10.38
N LEU A 445 -8.90 -7.14 -10.17
CA LEU A 445 -8.27 -7.84 -11.29
C LEU A 445 -9.22 -8.85 -11.96
N GLY A 446 -10.27 -9.32 -11.26
CA GLY A 446 -11.22 -10.29 -11.77
C GLY A 446 -11.88 -9.89 -13.08
N PRO A 447 -12.62 -8.78 -13.13
CA PRO A 447 -13.25 -8.28 -14.34
C PRO A 447 -12.24 -8.01 -15.48
N MET A 448 -11.10 -7.40 -15.15
CA MET A 448 -10.03 -7.12 -16.12
C MET A 448 -9.43 -8.42 -16.70
N MET A 449 -9.24 -9.42 -15.87
CA MET A 449 -8.72 -10.73 -16.28
C MET A 449 -9.72 -11.46 -17.16
N GLU A 450 -11.00 -11.45 -16.80
CA GLU A 450 -12.08 -12.04 -17.63
C GLU A 450 -12.15 -11.37 -19.00
N GLU A 451 -12.13 -10.05 -19.04
CA GLU A 451 -12.17 -9.29 -20.29
C GLU A 451 -10.98 -9.63 -21.20
N ASN A 452 -9.76 -9.64 -20.66
CA ASN A 452 -8.57 -9.96 -21.43
C ASN A 452 -8.54 -11.43 -21.87
N LEU A 453 -9.03 -12.36 -21.03
CA LEU A 453 -9.19 -13.77 -21.42
C LEU A 453 -10.11 -13.91 -22.64
N ARG A 454 -11.29 -13.30 -22.58
CA ARG A 454 -12.28 -13.34 -23.65
C ARG A 454 -11.74 -12.69 -24.93
N ARG A 455 -11.11 -11.52 -24.82
CA ARG A 455 -10.50 -10.83 -25.98
C ARG A 455 -9.39 -11.68 -26.61
N ALA A 456 -8.53 -12.31 -25.79
CA ALA A 456 -7.46 -13.19 -26.30
C ALA A 456 -8.04 -14.37 -27.06
N LEU A 457 -9.08 -15.02 -26.52
CA LEU A 457 -9.75 -16.15 -27.18
C LEU A 457 -10.51 -15.73 -28.45
N LEU A 458 -11.15 -14.56 -28.46
CA LEU A 458 -11.80 -14.04 -29.66
C LEU A 458 -10.80 -13.79 -30.80
N LEU A 459 -9.66 -13.17 -30.48
CA LEU A 459 -8.59 -12.89 -31.45
C LEU A 459 -7.92 -14.17 -31.96
N SER A 460 -7.77 -15.18 -31.10
CA SER A 460 -7.22 -16.49 -31.46
C SER A 460 -8.26 -17.48 -32.05
N ARG A 461 -9.50 -17.04 -32.24
CA ARG A 461 -10.61 -17.90 -32.73
C ARG A 461 -10.86 -19.13 -31.84
N GLY A 462 -10.71 -18.96 -30.52
CA GLY A 462 -10.90 -20.03 -29.53
C GLY A 462 -9.67 -20.90 -29.28
N ASP A 463 -8.52 -20.55 -29.84
CA ASP A 463 -7.29 -21.29 -29.63
C ASP A 463 -6.62 -20.90 -28.30
N TRP A 464 -6.65 -21.81 -27.33
CA TRP A 464 -6.03 -21.65 -26.01
C TRP A 464 -4.49 -21.67 -26.05
N SER A 465 -3.90 -22.18 -27.13
CA SER A 465 -2.44 -22.21 -27.28
C SER A 465 -1.83 -20.80 -27.30
N VAL A 466 -2.65 -19.76 -27.58
CA VAL A 466 -2.22 -18.35 -27.60
C VAL A 466 -1.49 -17.92 -26.31
N PHE A 467 -1.87 -18.46 -25.16
CA PHE A 467 -1.24 -18.11 -23.87
C PHE A 467 0.17 -18.70 -23.70
N VAL A 468 0.50 -19.77 -24.40
CA VAL A 468 1.81 -20.46 -24.33
C VAL A 468 2.65 -20.25 -25.59
N THR A 469 2.04 -19.88 -26.71
CA THR A 469 2.77 -19.61 -27.96
C THR A 469 3.29 -18.18 -28.06
N ARG A 470 2.68 -17.24 -27.35
CA ARG A 470 3.16 -15.85 -27.26
C ARG A 470 4.26 -15.78 -26.18
N PRO A 471 5.51 -15.36 -26.53
CA PRO A 471 6.65 -15.51 -25.64
C PRO A 471 6.51 -14.79 -24.28
N ILE A 472 5.97 -13.57 -24.30
CA ILE A 472 5.79 -12.76 -23.08
C ILE A 472 4.72 -13.38 -22.18
N SER A 473 3.57 -13.79 -22.77
CA SER A 473 2.49 -14.46 -22.04
C SER A 473 2.97 -15.78 -21.42
N ALA A 474 3.67 -16.62 -22.19
CA ALA A 474 4.26 -17.86 -21.71
C ALA A 474 5.27 -17.61 -20.57
N GLY A 475 6.11 -16.57 -20.69
CA GLY A 475 7.04 -16.18 -19.66
C GLY A 475 6.36 -15.83 -18.32
N PHE A 476 5.27 -15.08 -18.35
CA PHE A 476 4.48 -14.76 -17.16
C PHE A 476 3.82 -15.99 -16.54
N LEU A 477 3.25 -16.90 -17.35
CA LEU A 477 2.64 -18.13 -16.84
C LEU A 477 3.70 -19.08 -16.24
N ILE A 478 4.87 -19.21 -16.86
CA ILE A 478 5.99 -19.98 -16.31
C ILE A 478 6.43 -19.38 -14.97
N ALA A 479 6.59 -18.05 -14.88
CA ALA A 479 6.92 -17.38 -13.64
C ALA A 479 5.86 -17.62 -12.55
N ALA A 480 4.58 -17.60 -12.89
CA ALA A 480 3.47 -17.90 -11.99
C ALA A 480 3.53 -19.32 -11.44
N VAL A 481 3.76 -20.30 -12.31
CA VAL A 481 3.91 -21.72 -11.92
C VAL A 481 5.15 -21.91 -11.03
N LEU A 482 6.28 -21.30 -11.39
CA LEU A 482 7.50 -21.37 -10.57
C LEU A 482 7.30 -20.77 -9.18
N LEU A 483 6.61 -19.64 -9.07
CA LEU A 483 6.25 -19.04 -7.77
C LEU A 483 5.40 -19.99 -6.93
N LEU A 484 4.39 -20.63 -7.51
CA LEU A 484 3.56 -21.61 -6.80
C LEU A 484 4.38 -22.80 -6.32
N ILE A 485 5.27 -23.34 -7.18
CA ILE A 485 6.14 -24.47 -6.82
C ILE A 485 7.06 -24.08 -5.65
N ILE A 486 7.70 -22.90 -5.73
CA ILE A 486 8.63 -22.42 -4.69
C ILE A 486 7.92 -22.34 -3.34
N VAL A 487 6.69 -21.80 -3.29
CA VAL A 487 5.93 -21.64 -2.03
C VAL A 487 5.45 -22.98 -1.45
N LEU A 488 5.19 -23.95 -2.30
CA LEU A 488 4.79 -25.28 -1.88
C LEU A 488 5.98 -26.13 -1.36
N LEU A 489 7.22 -25.71 -1.59
CA LEU A 489 8.40 -26.41 -1.06
C LEU A 489 8.43 -26.36 0.48
N PRO A 490 8.61 -27.49 1.18
CA PRO A 490 8.61 -27.55 2.64
C PRO A 490 9.59 -26.59 3.31
N ALA A 491 10.76 -26.39 2.71
CA ALA A 491 11.78 -25.48 3.23
C ALA A 491 11.35 -24.00 3.21
N VAL A 492 10.52 -23.60 2.26
CA VAL A 492 9.97 -22.23 2.14
C VAL A 492 8.75 -22.08 3.04
N LYS A 493 7.90 -23.10 3.10
CA LYS A 493 6.72 -23.13 3.95
C LYS A 493 7.08 -22.94 5.42
N ASN A 494 8.04 -23.71 5.93
CA ASN A 494 8.48 -23.62 7.33
C ASN A 494 9.09 -22.23 7.65
N ARG A 495 9.92 -21.69 6.74
CA ARG A 495 10.52 -20.36 6.93
C ARG A 495 9.48 -19.22 6.86
N ARG A 496 8.43 -19.40 6.08
CA ARG A 496 7.32 -18.45 6.00
C ARG A 496 6.50 -18.48 7.29
N GLU A 497 6.18 -19.67 7.79
CA GLU A 497 5.49 -19.82 9.09
C GLU A 497 6.32 -19.20 10.21
N GLU A 498 7.63 -19.41 10.26
CA GLU A 498 8.56 -18.77 11.23
C GLU A 498 8.63 -17.24 11.08
N ALA A 499 8.52 -16.70 9.86
CA ALA A 499 8.60 -15.26 9.62
C ALA A 499 7.31 -14.50 9.97
N PHE A 500 6.17 -15.18 10.02
CA PHE A 500 4.85 -14.60 10.27
C PHE A 500 4.18 -15.16 11.53
N VAL A 501 4.89 -15.94 12.37
CA VAL A 501 4.41 -16.27 13.72
C VAL A 501 4.58 -15.02 14.57
N GLU A 502 3.48 -14.39 14.89
CA GLU A 502 3.37 -13.43 15.98
C GLU A 502 3.36 -14.26 17.28
N ASP A 503 4.45 -14.17 18.09
CA ASP A 503 4.47 -14.61 19.49
C ASP A 503 3.64 -13.66 20.35
#